data_ac9e628d8e82e854c489d26b1231a15a
#
_entry.id   ac9e628d8e82e854c489d26b1231a15a
#
_cell.length_a   1.000
_cell.length_b   1.000
_cell.length_c   1.000
_cell.angle_alpha   90.00
_cell.angle_beta   90.00
_cell.angle_gamma   90.00
#
_symmetry.space_group_name_H-M   'P 1'
#
loop_
_entity.id
_entity.type
_entity.pdbx_description
1 polymer ?
#
loop_
_entity_poly.entity_id
_entity_poly.type
_entity_poly.pdbx_seq_one_letter_code
_entity_poly.pdbx_strand_id
1 'polypeptide(L)'
;MRSVRLLPAALGLVTALVLTATACGPTETPAADKPAAGASSSASATDAGTGDGGAGLSKDLADRLKKRGVDLEKWKDGEWKDWDRDTWLREAEDFVNPVIDGLWDPARMQSAKSPDPTITAQAAGGGTDPTPRPVRAQREKTPYHRNAAPVGKIFFDSPQGHMVCSGTIVKDPRRPGRSNLVWTAGHCVHAGKKGGWYRNITFVPAFNDLGKSPSALNNAQPHEVYPYGQYWADWAVTSGEWINRGGTDQAWPYDYAVLHVKPQRGSKSLEETVGAALPVDFSAPAPARAGTIGAWGYPQAAPYNGVIMHRCLDRATRMTTAPATPVMYRIGCTMTAGSSGGGWFRVLPNGKTALVSNTSIGPAGSNGWLAGPQLGRGAKAAHDMVSKKYAG
;
A
#
# COMPACT_ATOMS: atom_id res chain seq x y z
N MET A 1 28.23 -43.94 46.44
CA MET A 1 27.42 -45.00 47.00
C MET A 1 26.02 -44.87 46.44
N ARG A 2 25.68 -45.70 45.45
CA ARG A 2 24.66 -46.80 45.52
C ARG A 2 23.26 -46.22 45.92
N SER A 3 22.19 -46.35 45.19
CA SER A 3 21.64 -47.50 44.46
C SER A 3 20.52 -47.08 43.48
N VAL A 4 20.46 -47.84 42.42
CA VAL A 4 19.45 -48.05 41.39
C VAL A 4 18.23 -48.80 41.93
N ARG A 5 17.00 -48.53 41.41
CA ARG A 5 15.92 -49.56 41.19
C ARG A 5 14.86 -48.90 40.33
N LEU A 6 14.70 -49.23 39.10
CA LEU A 6 13.99 -50.24 38.32
C LEU A 6 12.43 -50.21 38.45
N LEU A 7 11.83 -50.09 37.26
CA LEU A 7 10.45 -50.19 36.78
C LEU A 7 9.58 -51.34 37.34
N PRO A 8 8.23 -51.29 37.10
CA PRO A 8 7.76 -52.00 35.92
C PRO A 8 6.64 -51.29 35.11
N ALA A 9 6.56 -51.77 33.86
CA ALA A 9 5.57 -51.49 32.85
C ALA A 9 4.23 -52.21 33.15
N ALA A 10 3.11 -51.61 32.73
CA ALA A 10 1.86 -52.34 32.53
C ALA A 10 1.22 -51.90 31.22
N LEU A 11 1.05 -52.86 30.34
CA LEU A 11 0.24 -52.88 29.12
C LEU A 11 -1.24 -52.87 29.48
N GLY A 12 -2.09 -52.21 28.68
CA GLY A 12 -3.54 -52.32 28.82
C GLY A 12 -4.30 -51.69 27.66
N LEU A 13 -4.53 -52.51 26.68
CA LEU A 13 -5.70 -52.69 25.76
C LEU A 13 -6.44 -51.51 25.19
N VAL A 14 -6.54 -51.61 23.86
CA VAL A 14 -7.42 -51.01 22.84
C VAL A 14 -8.90 -51.24 23.15
N THR A 15 -9.73 -50.21 23.00
CA THR A 15 -11.12 -50.33 22.53
C THR A 15 -11.48 -49.16 21.65
N ALA A 16 -11.73 -49.46 20.39
CA ALA A 16 -12.32 -48.58 19.41
C ALA A 16 -13.83 -48.42 19.71
N LEU A 17 -14.31 -47.19 19.77
CA LEU A 17 -15.73 -46.90 19.67
C LEU A 17 -15.93 -45.89 18.56
N VAL A 18 -16.51 -46.40 17.48
CA VAL A 18 -17.07 -45.58 16.36
C VAL A 18 -18.42 -45.05 16.86
N LEU A 19 -18.55 -43.75 16.94
CA LEU A 19 -19.85 -43.07 17.06
C LEU A 19 -19.93 -41.99 15.96
N THR A 20 -20.71 -42.33 14.93
CA THR A 20 -21.25 -41.39 13.95
C THR A 20 -22.28 -40.48 14.64
N ALA A 21 -22.01 -39.18 14.64
CA ALA A 21 -23.01 -38.18 14.90
C ALA A 21 -22.93 -37.10 13.82
N THR A 22 -23.89 -37.18 12.91
CA THR A 22 -24.27 -36.10 12.00
C THR A 22 -24.82 -34.93 12.80
N ALA A 23 -24.12 -33.80 12.78
CA ALA A 23 -24.69 -32.52 13.21
C ALA A 23 -24.39 -31.50 12.11
N CYS A 24 -25.42 -31.16 11.33
CA CYS A 24 -25.46 -29.98 10.50
C CYS A 24 -25.50 -28.74 11.42
N GLY A 25 -24.41 -27.99 11.46
CA GLY A 25 -24.37 -26.61 11.95
C GLY A 25 -23.88 -25.71 10.84
N PRO A 26 -24.46 -24.53 10.64
CA PRO A 26 -24.01 -23.65 9.57
C PRO A 26 -22.62 -23.12 9.87
N THR A 27 -21.66 -23.51 9.07
CA THR A 27 -20.34 -22.89 9.02
C THR A 27 -20.50 -21.52 8.40
N GLU A 28 -20.52 -20.47 9.21
CA GLU A 28 -20.33 -19.11 8.73
C GLU A 28 -18.91 -19.01 8.15
N THR A 29 -18.85 -19.00 6.83
CA THR A 29 -17.63 -18.66 6.11
C THR A 29 -17.40 -17.16 6.31
N PRO A 30 -16.23 -16.70 6.80
CA PRO A 30 -15.91 -15.28 6.81
C PRO A 30 -16.03 -14.74 5.38
N ALA A 31 -16.78 -13.67 5.20
CA ALA A 31 -16.94 -13.00 3.93
C ALA A 31 -15.55 -12.71 3.34
N ALA A 32 -15.31 -13.21 2.14
CA ALA A 32 -14.08 -12.91 1.42
C ALA A 32 -14.11 -11.45 1.00
N ASP A 33 -13.07 -10.71 1.37
CA ASP A 33 -12.76 -9.40 0.85
C ASP A 33 -12.84 -9.45 -0.68
N LYS A 34 -13.77 -8.72 -1.28
CA LYS A 34 -13.81 -8.54 -2.72
C LYS A 34 -12.99 -7.30 -3.06
N PRO A 35 -11.89 -7.42 -3.83
CA PRO A 35 -11.25 -6.24 -4.39
C PRO A 35 -12.27 -5.53 -5.28
N ALA A 36 -12.22 -4.22 -5.34
CA ALA A 36 -13.01 -3.46 -6.30
C ALA A 36 -12.51 -3.81 -7.70
N ALA A 37 -13.23 -4.71 -8.34
CA ALA A 37 -12.94 -5.20 -9.68
C ALA A 37 -13.80 -4.44 -10.69
N GLY A 38 -13.16 -3.88 -11.68
CA GLY A 38 -13.85 -3.61 -12.94
C GLY A 38 -14.38 -4.91 -13.52
N ALA A 39 -15.62 -4.89 -14.01
CA ALA A 39 -16.24 -6.05 -14.62
C ALA A 39 -15.38 -6.61 -15.74
N SER A 40 -15.20 -7.93 -15.74
CA SER A 40 -14.53 -8.66 -16.80
C SER A 40 -15.35 -8.58 -18.08
N SER A 41 -15.00 -7.67 -18.98
CA SER A 41 -15.35 -7.81 -20.38
C SER A 41 -14.17 -8.49 -21.07
N SER A 42 -14.38 -9.73 -21.50
CA SER A 42 -13.50 -10.46 -22.39
C SER A 42 -13.43 -9.69 -23.73
N ALA A 43 -12.38 -8.91 -23.93
CA ALA A 43 -12.01 -8.38 -25.24
C ALA A 43 -10.73 -9.08 -25.67
N SER A 44 -10.85 -9.79 -26.78
CA SER A 44 -9.78 -10.49 -27.49
C SER A 44 -8.64 -9.51 -27.82
N ALA A 45 -7.42 -9.95 -27.52
CA ALA A 45 -6.21 -9.29 -27.96
C ALA A 45 -6.03 -9.50 -29.46
N THR A 46 -6.13 -8.46 -30.23
CA THR A 46 -5.50 -8.31 -31.55
C THR A 46 -5.35 -6.81 -31.80
N ASP A 47 -4.16 -6.28 -31.68
CA ASP A 47 -3.45 -5.56 -32.72
C ASP A 47 -2.13 -5.00 -32.16
N ALA A 48 -1.03 -5.50 -32.68
CA ALA A 48 0.29 -4.95 -32.49
C ALA A 48 0.49 -3.82 -33.52
N GLY A 49 0.24 -2.60 -33.13
CA GLY A 49 0.55 -1.40 -33.89
C GLY A 49 1.82 -0.75 -33.39
N THR A 50 2.91 -0.87 -34.16
CA THR A 50 4.15 -0.10 -34.01
C THR A 50 3.86 1.38 -34.28
N GLY A 51 4.20 2.28 -33.33
CA GLY A 51 4.19 3.70 -33.59
C GLY A 51 4.29 4.58 -32.34
N ASP A 52 5.44 5.19 -32.22
CA ASP A 52 5.70 6.48 -31.55
C ASP A 52 5.42 6.65 -30.05
N GLY A 53 6.42 7.13 -29.33
CA GLY A 53 6.62 7.19 -27.87
C GLY A 53 5.67 8.06 -27.04
N GLY A 54 4.36 7.92 -27.21
CA GLY A 54 3.35 8.41 -26.28
C GLY A 54 2.47 7.25 -25.86
N ALA A 55 2.50 6.81 -24.60
CA ALA A 55 1.64 5.75 -24.10
C ALA A 55 0.17 6.17 -24.16
N GLY A 56 -0.46 5.99 -25.33
CA GLY A 56 -1.87 6.25 -25.56
C GLY A 56 -2.73 5.34 -24.68
N LEU A 57 -3.76 5.92 -24.08
CA LEU A 57 -4.86 5.16 -23.49
C LEU A 57 -5.45 4.22 -24.55
N SER A 58 -5.86 3.02 -24.13
CA SER A 58 -6.58 2.14 -25.05
C SER A 58 -7.81 2.88 -25.60
N LYS A 59 -8.14 2.67 -26.88
CA LYS A 59 -9.28 3.32 -27.52
C LYS A 59 -10.57 3.13 -26.72
N ASP A 60 -10.78 1.94 -26.16
CA ASP A 60 -11.94 1.61 -25.33
C ASP A 60 -12.00 2.48 -24.04
N LEU A 61 -10.87 2.72 -23.40
CA LEU A 61 -10.81 3.61 -22.23
C LEU A 61 -11.06 5.06 -22.64
N ALA A 62 -10.47 5.53 -23.74
CA ALA A 62 -10.70 6.88 -24.25
C ALA A 62 -12.17 7.11 -24.59
N ASP A 63 -12.83 6.13 -25.24
CA ASP A 63 -14.25 6.21 -25.60
C ASP A 63 -15.17 6.18 -24.36
N ARG A 64 -14.85 5.41 -23.34
CA ARG A 64 -15.58 5.40 -22.05
C ARG A 64 -15.44 6.73 -21.33
N LEU A 65 -14.25 7.31 -21.30
CA LEU A 65 -13.99 8.61 -20.69
C LEU A 65 -14.74 9.72 -21.42
N LYS A 66 -14.70 9.70 -22.76
CA LYS A 66 -15.44 10.66 -23.59
C LYS A 66 -16.96 10.58 -23.37
N LYS A 67 -17.52 9.38 -23.22
CA LYS A 67 -18.94 9.17 -22.86
C LYS A 67 -19.29 9.76 -21.50
N ARG A 68 -18.32 9.85 -20.59
CA ARG A 68 -18.47 10.50 -19.27
C ARG A 68 -18.09 11.99 -19.27
N GLY A 69 -17.86 12.58 -20.44
CA GLY A 69 -17.49 13.99 -20.57
C GLY A 69 -16.04 14.30 -20.17
N VAL A 70 -15.18 13.28 -19.99
CA VAL A 70 -13.77 13.49 -19.69
C VAL A 70 -12.99 13.64 -20.98
N ASP A 71 -12.46 14.83 -21.22
CA ASP A 71 -11.53 15.13 -22.31
C ASP A 71 -10.10 15.09 -21.77
N LEU A 72 -9.28 14.17 -22.28
CA LEU A 72 -7.93 13.96 -21.77
C LEU A 72 -6.95 15.09 -22.10
N GLU A 73 -7.15 15.78 -23.22
CA GLU A 73 -6.30 16.93 -23.55
C GLU A 73 -6.63 18.09 -22.62
N LYS A 74 -7.90 18.39 -22.41
CA LYS A 74 -8.34 19.37 -21.41
C LYS A 74 -7.97 18.96 -20.00
N TRP A 75 -7.95 17.64 -19.69
CA TRP A 75 -7.44 17.14 -18.42
C TRP A 75 -6.00 17.57 -18.21
N LYS A 76 -5.11 17.36 -19.19
CA LYS A 76 -3.73 17.82 -19.13
C LYS A 76 -3.63 19.33 -18.92
N ASP A 77 -4.54 20.09 -19.50
CA ASP A 77 -4.62 21.56 -19.39
C ASP A 77 -5.25 22.04 -18.05
N GLY A 78 -5.63 21.14 -17.16
CA GLY A 78 -6.08 21.47 -15.82
C GLY A 78 -7.53 21.12 -15.48
N GLU A 79 -8.32 20.51 -16.38
CA GLU A 79 -9.68 20.03 -16.07
C GLU A 79 -9.70 18.95 -14.97
N TRP A 80 -8.55 18.31 -14.68
CA TRP A 80 -8.42 17.42 -13.53
C TRP A 80 -8.76 18.10 -12.19
N LYS A 81 -8.81 19.42 -12.14
CA LYS A 81 -9.19 20.20 -10.97
C LYS A 81 -10.71 20.24 -10.74
N ASP A 82 -11.50 19.85 -11.72
CA ASP A 82 -12.94 19.73 -11.59
C ASP A 82 -13.31 18.45 -10.84
N TRP A 83 -13.46 18.57 -9.52
CA TRP A 83 -13.75 17.47 -8.60
C TRP A 83 -15.25 17.14 -8.52
N ASP A 84 -16.14 18.01 -8.99
CA ASP A 84 -17.59 17.80 -8.95
C ASP A 84 -18.09 16.97 -10.15
N ARG A 85 -17.20 16.70 -11.10
CA ARG A 85 -17.54 15.92 -12.29
C ARG A 85 -17.92 14.48 -11.94
N ASP A 86 -19.15 14.11 -12.26
CA ASP A 86 -19.70 12.75 -12.25
C ASP A 86 -19.28 11.90 -11.05
N THR A 87 -19.74 12.31 -9.85
CA THR A 87 -19.44 11.58 -8.62
C THR A 87 -17.94 11.35 -8.37
N TRP A 88 -17.09 12.15 -9.01
CA TRP A 88 -15.66 12.12 -8.82
C TRP A 88 -15.06 10.74 -9.14
N LEU A 89 -15.44 10.18 -10.30
CA LEU A 89 -14.87 8.94 -10.83
C LEU A 89 -14.59 7.91 -9.71
N ARG A 90 -15.66 7.36 -9.15
CA ARG A 90 -15.61 6.59 -7.89
C ARG A 90 -15.29 5.12 -8.11
N GLU A 91 -15.85 4.52 -9.16
CA GLU A 91 -15.74 3.08 -9.36
C GLU A 91 -14.35 2.68 -9.86
N ALA A 92 -13.98 1.41 -9.67
CA ALA A 92 -12.64 0.92 -10.01
C ALA A 92 -12.27 1.11 -11.48
N GLU A 93 -13.24 1.00 -12.37
CA GLU A 93 -13.09 1.22 -13.82
C GLU A 93 -12.98 2.69 -14.23
N ASP A 94 -13.20 3.60 -13.29
CA ASP A 94 -13.14 5.04 -13.51
C ASP A 94 -11.75 5.63 -13.27
N PHE A 95 -10.76 4.80 -12.91
CA PHE A 95 -9.42 5.29 -12.66
C PHE A 95 -8.82 5.94 -13.91
N VAL A 96 -8.47 7.21 -13.80
CA VAL A 96 -7.89 8.03 -14.87
C VAL A 96 -6.69 8.78 -14.33
N ASN A 97 -5.54 8.57 -14.94
CA ASN A 97 -4.32 9.24 -14.51
C ASN A 97 -3.35 9.43 -15.70
N PRO A 98 -3.64 10.33 -16.65
CA PRO A 98 -2.75 10.60 -17.76
C PRO A 98 -1.44 11.23 -17.27
N VAL A 99 -0.34 10.95 -17.97
CA VAL A 99 0.94 11.61 -17.70
C VAL A 99 0.84 13.08 -18.10
N ILE A 100 1.22 13.97 -17.18
CA ILE A 100 1.35 15.40 -17.40
C ILE A 100 2.80 15.79 -17.16
N ASP A 101 3.54 16.02 -18.24
CA ASP A 101 4.95 16.35 -18.19
C ASP A 101 5.19 17.61 -17.37
N GLY A 102 6.18 17.57 -16.44
CA GLY A 102 6.54 18.71 -15.61
C GLY A 102 5.56 19.06 -14.50
N LEU A 103 4.42 18.36 -14.37
CA LEU A 103 3.44 18.67 -13.31
C LEU A 103 4.05 18.50 -11.91
N TRP A 104 4.77 17.40 -11.69
CA TRP A 104 5.46 17.14 -10.42
C TRP A 104 6.91 17.59 -10.49
N ASP A 105 7.14 18.89 -10.44
CA ASP A 105 8.45 19.48 -10.23
C ASP A 105 8.85 19.44 -8.74
N PRO A 106 10.13 19.70 -8.39
CA PRO A 106 10.58 19.68 -7.00
C PRO A 106 9.85 20.66 -6.08
N ALA A 107 9.44 21.83 -6.56
CA ALA A 107 8.74 22.84 -5.76
C ALA A 107 7.33 22.36 -5.42
N ARG A 108 6.59 21.84 -6.40
CA ARG A 108 5.27 21.24 -6.17
C ARG A 108 5.35 20.02 -5.25
N MET A 109 6.36 19.15 -5.40
CA MET A 109 6.59 18.01 -4.52
C MET A 109 6.80 18.44 -3.06
N GLN A 110 7.49 19.56 -2.82
CA GLN A 110 7.73 20.08 -1.48
C GLN A 110 6.48 20.76 -0.87
N SER A 111 5.64 21.36 -1.71
CA SER A 111 4.40 22.00 -1.25
C SER A 111 3.28 21.01 -0.87
N ALA A 112 3.40 19.76 -1.30
CA ALA A 112 2.40 18.73 -1.08
C ALA A 112 2.30 18.35 0.41
N LYS A 113 1.06 18.18 0.91
CA LYS A 113 0.76 17.89 2.31
C LYS A 113 0.39 16.42 2.49
N SER A 114 0.57 15.89 3.68
CA SER A 114 0.15 14.53 3.99
C SER A 114 -1.31 14.47 4.41
N PRO A 115 -2.09 13.47 3.98
CA PRO A 115 -3.31 13.11 4.67
C PRO A 115 -2.96 12.66 6.10
N ASP A 116 -3.83 12.95 7.05
CA ASP A 116 -3.61 12.59 8.46
C ASP A 116 -4.74 11.67 8.96
N PRO A 117 -4.77 10.40 8.54
CA PRO A 117 -5.75 9.44 9.01
C PRO A 117 -5.40 9.03 10.44
N THR A 118 -6.13 9.57 11.41
CA THR A 118 -5.97 9.27 12.82
C THR A 118 -7.26 8.72 13.42
N ILE A 119 -7.12 7.93 14.48
CA ILE A 119 -8.25 7.47 15.28
C ILE A 119 -8.08 7.85 16.74
N THR A 120 -9.20 8.05 17.43
CA THR A 120 -9.20 8.22 18.88
C THR A 120 -8.98 6.90 19.61
N ALA A 121 -8.45 6.95 20.83
CA ALA A 121 -8.23 5.74 21.64
C ALA A 121 -9.52 4.94 21.91
N GLN A 122 -10.68 5.60 21.90
CA GLN A 122 -12.01 4.95 22.09
C GLN A 122 -12.46 4.10 20.90
N ALA A 123 -11.88 4.29 19.71
CA ALA A 123 -12.18 3.46 18.54
C ALA A 123 -11.55 2.05 18.63
N ALA A 124 -10.69 1.79 19.62
CA ALA A 124 -10.09 0.48 19.81
C ALA A 124 -11.13 -0.51 20.40
N GLY A 125 -11.60 -1.45 19.56
CA GLY A 125 -12.55 -2.50 19.94
C GLY A 125 -11.97 -3.56 20.88
N GLY A 126 -12.82 -4.43 21.41
CA GLY A 126 -12.41 -5.63 22.14
C GLY A 126 -11.48 -6.51 21.29
N GLY A 127 -10.38 -7.01 21.86
CA GLY A 127 -9.34 -7.75 21.12
C GLY A 127 -8.11 -6.91 20.76
N THR A 128 -8.05 -5.66 21.19
CA THR A 128 -6.88 -4.79 21.10
C THR A 128 -5.93 -5.08 22.28
N ASP A 129 -4.65 -5.30 22.00
CA ASP A 129 -3.62 -5.45 23.02
C ASP A 129 -3.32 -4.09 23.69
N PRO A 130 -2.64 -4.04 24.84
CA PRO A 130 -2.15 -2.80 25.41
C PRO A 130 -1.34 -1.97 24.39
N THR A 131 -1.42 -0.64 24.49
CA THR A 131 -0.69 0.26 23.60
C THR A 131 0.81 0.02 23.71
N PRO A 132 1.52 -0.23 22.58
CA PRO A 132 2.96 -0.41 22.61
C PRO A 132 3.66 0.87 23.07
N ARG A 133 4.84 0.72 23.63
CA ARG A 133 5.68 1.86 23.98
C ARG A 133 6.11 2.58 22.69
N PRO A 134 6.15 3.92 22.70
CA PRO A 134 6.66 4.66 21.55
C PRO A 134 8.09 4.26 21.19
N VAL A 135 8.32 3.89 19.95
CA VAL A 135 9.67 3.67 19.39
C VAL A 135 10.03 4.89 18.56
N ARG A 136 11.11 5.56 18.91
CA ARG A 136 11.59 6.72 18.18
C ARG A 136 11.99 6.33 16.76
N ALA A 137 11.40 6.95 15.76
CA ALA A 137 11.76 6.70 14.38
C ALA A 137 13.20 7.15 14.10
N GLN A 138 13.94 6.28 13.44
CA GLN A 138 15.32 6.51 13.03
C GLN A 138 15.36 6.95 11.58
N ARG A 139 16.22 7.91 11.25
CA ARG A 139 16.51 8.24 9.85
C ARG A 139 17.08 7.01 9.15
N GLU A 140 16.61 6.74 7.94
CA GLU A 140 17.21 5.69 7.12
C GLU A 140 18.60 6.14 6.64
N LYS A 141 19.48 5.15 6.46
CA LYS A 141 20.83 5.41 5.95
C LYS A 141 20.78 5.83 4.50
N THR A 142 21.54 6.84 4.16
CA THR A 142 21.73 7.28 2.78
C THR A 142 22.97 6.59 2.16
N PRO A 143 23.03 6.42 0.84
CA PRO A 143 21.97 6.68 -0.13
C PRO A 143 20.84 5.63 -0.04
N TYR A 144 19.58 6.05 -0.24
CA TYR A 144 18.42 5.15 -0.09
C TYR A 144 18.41 4.04 -1.13
N HIS A 145 18.92 4.27 -2.34
CA HIS A 145 19.03 3.24 -3.37
C HIS A 145 19.85 2.01 -2.93
N ARG A 146 20.71 2.14 -1.93
CA ARG A 146 21.50 1.02 -1.37
C ARG A 146 20.87 0.43 -0.11
N ASN A 147 20.19 1.26 0.68
CA ASN A 147 19.75 0.87 2.03
C ASN A 147 18.26 0.55 2.11
N ALA A 148 17.44 1.15 1.24
CA ALA A 148 15.98 0.97 1.21
C ALA A 148 15.41 1.14 -0.21
N ALA A 149 16.09 0.63 -1.22
CA ALA A 149 15.80 0.80 -2.65
C ALA A 149 14.31 0.64 -3.04
N PRO A 150 13.54 -0.34 -2.51
CA PRO A 150 12.14 -0.49 -2.89
C PRO A 150 11.21 0.60 -2.35
N VAL A 151 11.65 1.40 -1.37
CA VAL A 151 10.79 2.41 -0.74
C VAL A 151 10.85 3.72 -1.51
N GLY A 152 9.70 4.34 -1.69
CA GLY A 152 9.58 5.62 -2.38
C GLY A 152 8.45 6.47 -1.83
N LYS A 153 8.26 7.63 -2.44
CA LYS A 153 7.23 8.60 -2.08
C LYS A 153 6.17 8.66 -3.18
N ILE A 154 4.91 8.79 -2.79
CA ILE A 154 3.78 8.97 -3.70
C ILE A 154 3.31 10.41 -3.59
N PHE A 155 3.07 11.04 -4.73
CA PHE A 155 2.47 12.35 -4.87
C PHE A 155 1.16 12.21 -5.63
N PHE A 156 0.15 12.98 -5.24
CA PHE A 156 -1.16 12.97 -5.90
C PHE A 156 -1.93 14.25 -5.62
N ASP A 157 -2.97 14.48 -6.41
CA ASP A 157 -3.89 15.58 -6.20
C ASP A 157 -5.21 15.08 -5.61
N SER A 158 -5.72 15.82 -4.64
CA SER A 158 -7.01 15.66 -3.99
C SER A 158 -7.80 16.97 -4.04
N PRO A 159 -9.10 16.98 -3.70
CA PRO A 159 -9.85 18.24 -3.57
C PRO A 159 -9.24 19.23 -2.57
N GLN A 160 -8.42 18.74 -1.64
CA GLN A 160 -7.73 19.56 -0.63
C GLN A 160 -6.38 20.10 -1.13
N GLY A 161 -5.96 19.74 -2.35
CA GLY A 161 -4.72 20.15 -2.96
C GLY A 161 -3.71 19.02 -3.17
N HIS A 162 -2.44 19.39 -3.21
CA HIS A 162 -1.34 18.46 -3.44
C HIS A 162 -1.05 17.64 -2.20
N MET A 163 -1.01 16.33 -2.34
CA MET A 163 -0.86 15.40 -1.23
C MET A 163 0.31 14.44 -1.42
N VAL A 164 0.78 13.87 -0.31
CA VAL A 164 1.85 12.87 -0.29
C VAL A 164 1.50 11.66 0.56
N CYS A 165 2.02 10.54 0.12
CA CYS A 165 2.09 9.28 0.84
C CYS A 165 3.47 8.63 0.62
N SER A 166 3.65 7.46 1.17
CA SER A 166 4.79 6.57 0.92
C SER A 166 4.33 5.32 0.17
N GLY A 167 5.24 4.60 -0.48
CA GLY A 167 4.94 3.37 -1.19
C GLY A 167 6.14 2.45 -1.27
N THR A 168 5.89 1.22 -1.72
CA THR A 168 6.92 0.18 -1.82
C THR A 168 6.78 -0.60 -3.12
N ILE A 169 7.89 -0.78 -3.84
CA ILE A 169 7.95 -1.62 -5.04
C ILE A 169 7.80 -3.08 -4.62
N VAL A 170 6.81 -3.75 -5.19
CA VAL A 170 6.56 -5.16 -4.92
C VAL A 170 6.75 -6.01 -6.16
N LYS A 171 7.12 -7.27 -5.98
CA LYS A 171 7.31 -8.22 -7.07
C LYS A 171 6.00 -8.52 -7.78
N ASP A 172 6.09 -8.60 -9.10
CA ASP A 172 5.04 -9.14 -9.95
C ASP A 172 5.35 -10.61 -10.25
N PRO A 173 4.56 -11.57 -9.78
CA PRO A 173 4.82 -12.99 -10.01
C PRO A 173 4.68 -13.39 -11.50
N ARG A 174 3.97 -12.58 -12.30
CA ARG A 174 3.77 -12.83 -13.74
C ARG A 174 4.83 -12.15 -14.61
N ARG A 175 5.59 -11.21 -14.04
CA ARG A 175 6.69 -10.49 -14.71
C ARG A 175 7.94 -10.46 -13.82
N PRO A 176 8.54 -11.63 -13.50
CA PRO A 176 9.69 -11.71 -12.59
C PRO A 176 10.85 -10.83 -13.05
N GLY A 177 11.37 -10.00 -12.16
CA GLY A 177 12.46 -9.05 -12.44
C GLY A 177 12.06 -7.80 -13.25
N ARG A 178 10.76 -7.70 -13.62
CA ARG A 178 10.24 -6.61 -14.47
C ARG A 178 8.95 -6.01 -13.91
N SER A 179 8.83 -5.97 -12.58
CA SER A 179 7.65 -5.44 -11.93
C SER A 179 7.49 -3.94 -12.14
N ASN A 180 6.23 -3.54 -12.33
CA ASN A 180 5.76 -2.16 -12.28
C ASN A 180 4.72 -1.97 -11.17
N LEU A 181 4.75 -2.81 -10.12
CA LEU A 181 3.77 -2.78 -9.04
C LEU A 181 4.30 -2.00 -7.85
N VAL A 182 3.46 -1.08 -7.33
CA VAL A 182 3.72 -0.33 -6.11
C VAL A 182 2.61 -0.60 -5.12
N TRP A 183 2.97 -1.00 -3.90
CA TRP A 183 2.07 -1.16 -2.77
C TRP A 183 1.96 0.14 -1.98
N THR A 184 0.74 0.52 -1.59
CA THR A 184 0.46 1.69 -0.74
C THR A 184 -0.83 1.48 0.06
N ALA A 185 -1.34 2.51 0.73
CA ALA A 185 -2.62 2.49 1.42
C ALA A 185 -3.78 2.87 0.48
N GLY A 186 -4.98 2.41 0.79
CA GLY A 186 -6.20 2.76 0.05
C GLY A 186 -6.48 4.26 0.10
N HIS A 187 -6.30 4.90 1.27
CA HIS A 187 -6.48 6.35 1.44
C HIS A 187 -5.44 7.21 0.71
N CYS A 188 -4.41 6.61 0.13
CA CYS A 188 -3.44 7.30 -0.71
C CYS A 188 -3.85 7.36 -2.19
N VAL A 189 -4.90 6.63 -2.57
CA VAL A 189 -5.36 6.53 -3.96
C VAL A 189 -6.83 6.84 -4.15
N HIS A 190 -7.65 6.69 -3.08
CA HIS A 190 -9.11 6.84 -3.13
C HIS A 190 -9.66 7.45 -1.85
N ALA A 191 -10.55 8.44 -1.97
CA ALA A 191 -11.13 9.15 -0.82
C ALA A 191 -12.14 8.34 0.00
N GLY A 192 -12.31 7.05 -0.29
CA GLY A 192 -13.22 6.17 0.42
C GLY A 192 -14.70 6.52 0.21
N LYS A 193 -15.49 6.39 1.27
CA LYS A 193 -16.95 6.58 1.23
C LYS A 193 -17.40 7.93 0.66
N LYS A 194 -16.61 8.97 0.88
CA LYS A 194 -16.98 10.35 0.56
C LYS A 194 -16.52 10.86 -0.81
N GLY A 195 -15.82 10.04 -1.59
CA GLY A 195 -15.27 10.52 -2.86
C GLY A 195 -14.88 9.41 -3.82
N GLY A 196 -13.99 9.72 -4.74
CA GLY A 196 -13.48 8.85 -5.77
C GLY A 196 -11.95 8.76 -5.77
N TRP A 197 -11.42 8.35 -6.93
CA TRP A 197 -9.98 8.23 -7.15
C TRP A 197 -9.29 9.59 -7.11
N TYR A 198 -8.15 9.64 -6.42
CA TYR A 198 -7.25 10.79 -6.52
C TYR A 198 -6.61 10.85 -7.92
N ARG A 199 -6.03 11.98 -8.27
CA ARG A 199 -5.57 12.30 -9.61
C ARG A 199 -4.08 12.58 -9.62
N ASN A 200 -3.46 12.47 -10.79
CA ASN A 200 -2.03 12.78 -11.00
C ASN A 200 -1.10 11.99 -10.07
N ILE A 201 -1.47 10.73 -9.81
CA ILE A 201 -0.72 9.86 -8.89
C ILE A 201 0.62 9.48 -9.52
N THR A 202 1.69 9.80 -8.82
CA THR A 202 3.07 9.54 -9.25
C THR A 202 3.86 8.94 -8.09
N PHE A 203 4.59 7.87 -8.37
CA PHE A 203 5.54 7.25 -7.46
C PHE A 203 6.97 7.68 -7.79
N VAL A 204 7.72 8.06 -6.78
CA VAL A 204 9.12 8.47 -6.89
C VAL A 204 9.97 7.54 -6.02
N PRO A 205 10.62 6.52 -6.62
CA PRO A 205 11.48 5.60 -5.87
C PRO A 205 12.72 6.33 -5.34
N ALA A 206 13.15 5.97 -4.13
CA ALA A 206 14.28 6.57 -3.44
C ALA A 206 14.25 8.11 -3.43
N PHE A 207 13.05 8.73 -3.29
CA PHE A 207 12.91 10.18 -3.24
C PHE A 207 13.93 10.79 -2.28
N ASN A 208 14.66 11.83 -2.74
CA ASN A 208 15.73 12.48 -1.97
C ASN A 208 16.81 11.50 -1.50
N ASP A 209 17.35 10.71 -2.40
CA ASP A 209 18.26 9.59 -2.17
C ASP A 209 19.41 9.89 -1.19
N LEU A 210 19.95 11.09 -1.25
CA LEU A 210 21.06 11.54 -0.40
C LEU A 210 20.60 12.17 0.91
N GLY A 211 19.29 12.24 1.18
CA GLY A 211 18.76 12.80 2.42
C GLY A 211 19.03 14.28 2.63
N LYS A 212 18.96 15.07 1.55
CA LYS A 212 19.12 16.54 1.60
C LYS A 212 18.04 17.18 2.48
N SER A 213 18.38 18.29 3.13
CA SER A 213 17.41 19.08 3.89
C SER A 213 16.38 19.75 2.96
N PRO A 214 15.21 20.19 3.47
CA PRO A 214 14.24 20.92 2.66
C PRO A 214 14.85 22.14 1.95
N SER A 215 15.68 22.91 2.62
CA SER A 215 16.34 24.08 2.03
C SER A 215 17.30 23.71 0.91
N ALA A 216 18.02 22.58 1.05
CA ALA A 216 18.93 22.09 0.00
C ALA A 216 18.16 21.53 -1.20
N LEU A 217 16.93 21.04 -1.01
CA LEU A 217 16.09 20.56 -2.11
C LEU A 217 15.51 21.69 -2.95
N ASN A 218 15.32 22.89 -2.41
CA ASN A 218 14.82 24.04 -3.17
C ASN A 218 15.71 24.39 -4.38
N ASN A 219 17.00 24.12 -4.26
CA ASN A 219 17.99 24.40 -5.32
C ASN A 219 18.55 23.11 -5.95
N ALA A 220 17.96 21.96 -5.62
CA ALA A 220 18.44 20.68 -6.15
C ALA A 220 17.98 20.47 -7.58
N GLN A 221 18.87 19.86 -8.37
CA GLN A 221 18.49 19.44 -9.71
C GLN A 221 17.50 18.25 -9.66
N PRO A 222 16.60 18.10 -10.64
CA PRO A 222 15.63 17.01 -10.67
C PRO A 222 16.23 15.62 -10.40
N HIS A 223 17.38 15.29 -10.97
CA HIS A 223 18.03 13.99 -10.77
C HIS A 223 18.53 13.74 -9.32
N GLU A 224 18.71 14.80 -8.52
CA GLU A 224 19.07 14.69 -7.10
C GLU A 224 17.85 14.44 -6.21
N VAL A 225 16.67 14.85 -6.68
CA VAL A 225 15.38 14.70 -5.97
C VAL A 225 14.75 13.35 -6.28
N TYR A 226 14.74 12.96 -7.57
CA TYR A 226 14.20 11.70 -8.09
C TYR A 226 15.21 11.00 -9.02
N PRO A 227 16.20 10.31 -8.42
CA PRO A 227 17.34 9.73 -9.16
C PRO A 227 16.92 8.68 -10.19
N TYR A 228 15.80 8.02 -9.97
CA TYR A 228 15.22 7.03 -10.88
C TYR A 228 14.07 7.58 -11.74
N GLY A 229 13.83 8.91 -11.70
CA GLY A 229 12.72 9.53 -12.39
C GLY A 229 11.38 9.35 -11.66
N GLN A 230 10.31 9.60 -12.39
CA GLN A 230 8.93 9.56 -11.92
C GLN A 230 8.17 8.44 -12.63
N TYR A 231 7.34 7.72 -11.87
CA TYR A 231 6.52 6.61 -12.36
C TYR A 231 5.04 6.94 -12.12
N TRP A 232 4.31 7.14 -13.19
CA TRP A 232 2.89 7.51 -13.16
C TRP A 232 2.01 6.27 -13.07
N ALA A 233 1.05 6.28 -12.15
CA ALA A 233 0.08 5.22 -12.07
C ALA A 233 -0.80 5.21 -13.33
N ASP A 234 -0.88 4.09 -14.03
CA ASP A 234 -1.83 3.89 -15.13
C ASP A 234 -2.96 2.95 -14.75
N TRP A 235 -2.89 2.34 -13.58
CA TRP A 235 -3.97 1.60 -12.95
C TRP A 235 -3.83 1.59 -11.43
N ALA A 236 -4.97 1.48 -10.73
CA ALA A 236 -5.02 1.33 -9.28
C ALA A 236 -6.10 0.34 -8.88
N VAL A 237 -5.85 -0.43 -7.83
CA VAL A 237 -6.83 -1.29 -7.17
C VAL A 237 -6.74 -1.08 -5.67
N THR A 238 -7.87 -0.92 -5.02
CA THR A 238 -8.02 -0.97 -3.56
C THR A 238 -9.19 -1.89 -3.19
N SER A 239 -9.43 -2.15 -1.91
CA SER A 239 -10.53 -3.01 -1.48
C SER A 239 -11.90 -2.37 -1.73
N GLY A 240 -12.92 -3.19 -1.98
CA GLY A 240 -14.30 -2.74 -2.04
C GLY A 240 -14.78 -2.12 -0.73
N GLU A 241 -14.30 -2.65 0.40
CA GLU A 241 -14.55 -2.10 1.73
C GLU A 241 -14.01 -0.68 1.86
N TRP A 242 -12.81 -0.43 1.33
CA TRP A 242 -12.26 0.93 1.32
C TRP A 242 -13.11 1.88 0.46
N ILE A 243 -13.46 1.51 -0.76
CA ILE A 243 -14.31 2.34 -1.64
C ILE A 243 -15.63 2.68 -0.97
N ASN A 244 -16.27 1.70 -0.32
CA ASN A 244 -17.61 1.84 0.23
C ASN A 244 -17.66 2.42 1.64
N ARG A 245 -16.63 2.21 2.46
CA ARG A 245 -16.60 2.55 3.89
C ARG A 245 -15.37 3.36 4.30
N GLY A 246 -14.40 3.60 3.39
CA GLY A 246 -13.16 4.30 3.69
C GLY A 246 -13.38 5.59 4.45
N GLY A 247 -12.55 5.83 5.48
CA GLY A 247 -12.71 6.91 6.44
C GLY A 247 -13.61 6.57 7.64
N THR A 248 -14.02 5.31 7.81
CA THR A 248 -14.72 4.82 9.01
C THR A 248 -13.88 3.76 9.74
N ASP A 249 -14.16 3.53 11.02
CA ASP A 249 -13.44 2.54 11.83
C ASP A 249 -13.57 1.10 11.28
N GLN A 250 -14.60 0.82 10.51
CA GLN A 250 -14.80 -0.48 9.87
C GLN A 250 -13.91 -0.72 8.65
N ALA A 251 -13.31 0.32 8.08
CA ALA A 251 -12.57 0.23 6.81
C ALA A 251 -11.05 0.17 6.97
N TRP A 252 -10.50 0.57 8.11
CA TRP A 252 -9.05 0.61 8.31
C TRP A 252 -8.32 -0.73 8.08
N PRO A 253 -8.90 -1.90 8.44
CA PRO A 253 -8.28 -3.19 8.12
C PRO A 253 -8.18 -3.52 6.63
N TYR A 254 -8.83 -2.74 5.78
CA TYR A 254 -8.90 -2.89 4.33
C TYR A 254 -8.23 -1.74 3.57
N ASP A 255 -7.48 -0.91 4.30
CA ASP A 255 -6.79 0.27 3.78
C ASP A 255 -5.45 -0.10 3.12
N TYR A 256 -5.53 -0.77 1.99
CA TYR A 256 -4.40 -1.12 1.13
C TYR A 256 -4.74 -0.88 -0.34
N ALA A 257 -3.72 -0.64 -1.14
CA ALA A 257 -3.86 -0.48 -2.58
C ALA A 257 -2.62 -0.98 -3.33
N VAL A 258 -2.83 -1.38 -4.57
CA VAL A 258 -1.78 -1.74 -5.53
C VAL A 258 -1.92 -0.84 -6.75
N LEU A 259 -0.84 -0.17 -7.12
CA LEU A 259 -0.71 0.60 -8.35
C LEU A 259 0.06 -0.22 -9.38
N HIS A 260 -0.35 -0.19 -10.64
CA HIS A 260 0.55 -0.39 -11.75
C HIS A 260 1.05 0.98 -12.20
N VAL A 261 2.35 1.09 -12.46
CA VAL A 261 2.97 2.35 -12.85
C VAL A 261 3.78 2.20 -14.13
N LYS A 262 3.95 3.29 -14.85
CA LYS A 262 4.81 3.39 -16.02
C LYS A 262 5.79 4.54 -15.84
N PRO A 263 7.02 4.43 -16.40
CA PRO A 263 7.97 5.52 -16.33
C PRO A 263 7.43 6.74 -17.10
N GLN A 264 7.72 7.93 -16.61
CA GLN A 264 7.43 9.16 -17.35
C GLN A 264 8.24 9.22 -18.64
N ARG A 265 9.47 8.68 -18.62
CA ARG A 265 10.39 8.62 -19.77
C ARG A 265 11.10 7.28 -19.81
N GLY A 266 11.31 6.76 -21.02
CA GLY A 266 11.97 5.47 -21.22
C GLY A 266 11.00 4.29 -21.19
N SER A 267 11.53 3.07 -21.27
CA SER A 267 10.74 1.82 -21.41
C SER A 267 11.09 0.75 -20.40
N LYS A 268 12.07 0.96 -19.52
CA LYS A 268 12.44 0.00 -18.47
C LYS A 268 11.35 -0.04 -17.40
N SER A 269 11.04 -1.23 -16.91
CA SER A 269 10.17 -1.39 -15.77
C SER A 269 10.76 -0.74 -14.51
N LEU A 270 9.90 -0.53 -13.52
CA LEU A 270 10.31 0.05 -12.23
C LEU A 270 11.34 -0.84 -11.52
N GLU A 271 11.13 -2.18 -11.51
CA GLU A 271 12.07 -3.12 -10.89
C GLU A 271 13.42 -3.16 -11.64
N GLU A 272 13.41 -3.14 -12.98
CA GLU A 272 14.65 -3.07 -13.77
C GLU A 272 15.44 -1.79 -13.53
N THR A 273 14.76 -0.67 -13.33
CA THR A 273 15.41 0.62 -13.10
C THR A 273 16.00 0.73 -11.71
N VAL A 274 15.25 0.30 -10.69
CA VAL A 274 15.66 0.43 -9.28
C VAL A 274 16.54 -0.74 -8.85
N GLY A 275 16.42 -1.90 -9.51
CA GLY A 275 17.14 -3.12 -9.17
C GLY A 275 16.60 -3.85 -7.93
N ALA A 276 15.40 -3.46 -7.42
CA ALA A 276 14.84 -4.04 -6.20
C ALA A 276 13.30 -4.00 -6.20
N ALA A 277 12.71 -5.12 -5.76
CA ALA A 277 11.30 -5.25 -5.44
C ALA A 277 11.14 -6.31 -4.35
N LEU A 278 10.16 -6.16 -3.45
CA LEU A 278 9.92 -7.08 -2.35
C LEU A 278 8.76 -8.03 -2.65
N PRO A 279 8.85 -9.31 -2.29
CA PRO A 279 7.69 -10.18 -2.28
C PRO A 279 6.69 -9.67 -1.22
N VAL A 280 5.41 -9.94 -1.46
CA VAL A 280 4.34 -9.68 -0.47
C VAL A 280 4.01 -10.99 0.24
N ASP A 281 3.96 -10.97 1.56
CA ASP A 281 3.54 -12.10 2.38
C ASP A 281 2.05 -11.98 2.70
N PHE A 282 1.24 -12.73 1.97
CA PHE A 282 -0.21 -12.78 2.16
C PHE A 282 -0.67 -13.82 3.21
N SER A 283 0.25 -14.40 3.96
CA SER A 283 -0.10 -15.38 5.00
C SER A 283 -0.81 -14.76 6.21
N ALA A 284 -0.73 -13.43 6.35
CA ALA A 284 -1.34 -12.65 7.42
C ALA A 284 -1.17 -13.31 8.81
N PRO A 285 0.08 -13.59 9.25
CA PRO A 285 0.29 -14.29 10.51
C PRO A 285 -0.27 -13.47 11.67
N ALA A 286 -0.82 -14.15 12.67
CA ALA A 286 -1.25 -13.47 13.90
C ALA A 286 -0.10 -12.61 14.46
N PRO A 287 -0.37 -11.42 15.04
CA PRO A 287 0.65 -10.47 15.49
C PRO A 287 1.74 -11.10 16.35
N ALA A 288 1.38 -11.99 17.28
CA ALA A 288 2.34 -12.70 18.12
C ALA A 288 3.34 -13.57 17.32
N ARG A 289 2.95 -14.04 16.12
CA ARG A 289 3.78 -14.86 15.22
C ARG A 289 4.43 -14.04 14.10
N ALA A 290 4.02 -12.80 13.90
CA ALA A 290 4.63 -11.93 12.90
C ALA A 290 6.07 -11.57 13.25
N GLY A 291 6.42 -11.59 14.54
CA GLY A 291 7.75 -11.23 15.03
C GLY A 291 7.98 -9.73 15.02
N THR A 292 9.24 -9.35 14.79
CA THR A 292 9.61 -7.94 14.61
C THR A 292 9.23 -7.49 13.20
N ILE A 293 8.52 -6.38 13.13
CA ILE A 293 8.14 -5.70 11.88
C ILE A 293 8.87 -4.36 11.83
N GLY A 294 9.42 -4.03 10.67
CA GLY A 294 9.96 -2.71 10.40
C GLY A 294 9.02 -1.93 9.49
N ALA A 295 8.69 -0.70 9.85
CA ALA A 295 7.92 0.22 9.03
C ALA A 295 8.83 1.31 8.44
N TRP A 296 8.70 1.60 7.15
CA TRP A 296 9.43 2.66 6.44
C TRP A 296 8.47 3.67 5.84
N GLY A 297 8.91 4.94 5.77
CA GLY A 297 8.14 6.00 5.12
C GLY A 297 8.77 7.37 5.24
N TYR A 298 8.05 8.38 4.74
CA TYR A 298 8.46 9.78 4.72
C TYR A 298 7.52 10.62 5.62
N PRO A 299 7.67 10.55 6.96
CA PRO A 299 6.83 11.33 7.86
C PRO A 299 7.02 12.84 7.62
N GLN A 300 5.91 13.59 7.58
CA GLN A 300 5.92 15.01 7.24
C GLN A 300 5.48 15.93 8.40
N ALA A 301 4.48 15.49 9.19
CA ALA A 301 4.06 16.30 10.33
C ALA A 301 5.16 16.36 11.40
N ALA A 302 5.22 17.50 12.11
CA ALA A 302 6.24 17.74 13.13
C ALA A 302 6.43 16.53 14.08
N PRO A 303 7.67 16.20 14.45
CA PRO A 303 8.93 16.93 14.25
C PRO A 303 9.65 16.62 12.92
N TYR A 304 8.99 15.95 12.01
CA TYR A 304 9.55 15.54 10.70
C TYR A 304 9.26 16.60 9.64
N ASN A 305 9.77 16.40 8.43
CA ASN A 305 9.71 17.40 7.36
C ASN A 305 9.26 16.83 5.99
N GLY A 306 8.93 15.53 5.93
CA GLY A 306 8.45 14.89 4.71
C GLY A 306 9.49 14.56 3.65
N VAL A 307 10.73 15.03 3.78
CA VAL A 307 11.75 14.82 2.75
C VAL A 307 12.79 13.76 3.13
N ILE A 308 12.81 13.34 4.37
CA ILE A 308 13.74 12.35 4.90
C ILE A 308 13.01 11.04 5.17
N MET A 309 13.54 9.94 4.66
CA MET A 309 13.03 8.60 4.96
C MET A 309 13.38 8.21 6.39
N HIS A 310 12.40 7.66 7.09
CA HIS A 310 12.54 7.15 8.45
C HIS A 310 12.03 5.72 8.55
N ARG A 311 12.41 5.04 9.63
CA ARG A 311 11.95 3.70 9.97
C ARG A 311 11.75 3.51 11.45
N CYS A 312 10.85 2.61 11.81
CA CYS A 312 10.69 2.04 13.15
C CYS A 312 10.78 0.52 13.08
N LEU A 313 11.30 -0.12 14.11
CA LEU A 313 11.29 -1.58 14.26
C LEU A 313 10.70 -1.91 15.62
N ASP A 314 9.65 -2.73 15.65
CA ASP A 314 9.01 -3.19 16.88
C ASP A 314 8.29 -4.52 16.68
N ARG A 315 7.90 -5.16 17.77
CA ARG A 315 7.06 -6.38 17.74
C ARG A 315 5.60 -5.97 17.51
N ALA A 316 4.93 -6.68 16.60
CA ALA A 316 3.54 -6.41 16.32
C ALA A 316 2.64 -6.77 17.51
N THR A 317 1.69 -5.91 17.81
CA THR A 317 0.56 -6.12 18.72
C THR A 317 -0.75 -6.12 17.94
N ARG A 318 -1.82 -6.65 18.55
CA ARG A 318 -3.16 -6.68 17.95
C ARG A 318 -3.84 -5.33 18.09
N MET A 319 -4.57 -4.92 17.07
CA MET A 319 -5.50 -3.80 17.11
C MET A 319 -6.75 -4.13 16.30
N THR A 320 -7.91 -3.86 16.87
CA THR A 320 -9.20 -3.86 16.18
C THR A 320 -9.78 -2.45 16.24
N THR A 321 -10.34 -1.97 15.15
CA THR A 321 -10.87 -0.62 15.04
C THR A 321 -12.39 -0.56 15.21
N ALA A 322 -13.08 -1.69 14.99
CA ALA A 322 -14.50 -1.84 15.24
C ALA A 322 -14.84 -3.31 15.55
N PRO A 323 -16.00 -3.59 16.16
CA PRO A 323 -16.48 -4.97 16.35
C PRO A 323 -16.55 -5.73 15.01
N ALA A 324 -16.20 -7.02 15.04
CA ALA A 324 -16.24 -7.93 13.90
C ALA A 324 -15.35 -7.50 12.69
N THR A 325 -14.39 -6.59 12.88
CA THR A 325 -13.41 -6.26 11.86
C THR A 325 -12.15 -7.14 12.00
N PRO A 326 -11.43 -7.36 10.89
CA PRO A 326 -10.13 -8.04 10.96
C PRO A 326 -9.15 -7.32 11.89
N VAL A 327 -8.27 -8.11 12.51
CA VAL A 327 -7.19 -7.57 13.33
C VAL A 327 -6.17 -6.86 12.43
N MET A 328 -5.68 -5.71 12.89
CA MET A 328 -4.56 -4.99 12.30
C MET A 328 -3.27 -5.26 13.10
N TYR A 329 -2.12 -5.13 12.45
CA TYR A 329 -0.85 -4.97 13.15
C TYR A 329 -0.77 -3.57 13.73
N ARG A 330 -0.24 -3.46 14.97
CA ARG A 330 0.13 -2.20 15.57
C ARG A 330 1.53 -2.30 16.16
N ILE A 331 2.36 -1.30 15.92
CA ILE A 331 3.73 -1.21 16.45
C ILE A 331 3.95 0.14 17.12
N GLY A 332 4.86 0.19 18.08
CA GLY A 332 5.40 1.45 18.59
C GLY A 332 6.20 2.14 17.50
N CYS A 333 5.84 3.40 17.19
CA CYS A 333 6.53 4.19 16.17
C CYS A 333 6.15 5.65 16.30
N THR A 334 7.13 6.55 16.25
CA THR A 334 6.88 8.01 16.31
C THR A 334 6.78 8.65 14.92
N MET A 335 6.79 7.90 13.82
CA MET A 335 6.50 8.47 12.51
C MET A 335 5.08 9.05 12.48
N THR A 336 4.91 10.09 11.69
CA THR A 336 3.68 10.89 11.57
C THR A 336 3.04 10.73 10.21
N ALA A 337 1.96 11.49 9.96
CA ALA A 337 1.35 11.67 8.65
C ALA A 337 2.40 11.93 7.56
N GLY A 338 2.20 11.38 6.37
CA GLY A 338 3.19 11.28 5.29
C GLY A 338 3.87 9.91 5.20
N SER A 339 3.98 9.17 6.31
CA SER A 339 4.40 7.76 6.29
C SER A 339 3.30 6.80 5.79
N SER A 340 2.07 7.27 5.62
CA SER A 340 0.91 6.57 5.07
C SER A 340 1.27 5.79 3.80
N GLY A 341 0.84 4.54 3.70
CA GLY A 341 1.15 3.65 2.58
C GLY A 341 2.58 3.10 2.57
N GLY A 342 3.47 3.61 3.41
CA GLY A 342 4.82 3.08 3.56
C GLY A 342 4.80 1.63 4.01
N GLY A 343 5.65 0.79 3.38
CA GLY A 343 5.62 -0.64 3.59
C GLY A 343 6.12 -1.06 4.97
N TRP A 344 5.53 -2.14 5.47
CA TRP A 344 5.97 -2.84 6.67
C TRP A 344 6.58 -4.18 6.29
N PHE A 345 7.76 -4.43 6.78
CA PHE A 345 8.58 -5.58 6.37
C PHE A 345 8.89 -6.49 7.53
N ARG A 346 8.95 -7.80 7.24
CA ARG A 346 9.49 -8.80 8.16
C ARG A 346 10.45 -9.73 7.44
N VAL A 347 11.33 -10.38 8.20
CA VAL A 347 12.14 -11.48 7.69
C VAL A 347 11.32 -12.76 7.79
N LEU A 348 11.14 -13.44 6.66
CA LEU A 348 10.47 -14.73 6.57
C LEU A 348 11.38 -15.87 7.13
N PRO A 349 10.83 -17.06 7.44
CA PRO A 349 11.62 -18.20 7.89
C PRO A 349 12.75 -18.62 6.94
N ASN A 350 12.61 -18.32 5.65
CA ASN A 350 13.64 -18.57 4.62
C ASN A 350 14.71 -17.46 4.53
N GLY A 351 14.74 -16.52 5.46
CA GLY A 351 15.68 -15.40 5.51
C GLY A 351 15.38 -14.24 4.55
N LYS A 352 14.36 -14.34 3.71
CA LYS A 352 14.00 -13.25 2.77
C LYS A 352 13.11 -12.21 3.46
N THR A 353 13.34 -10.94 3.14
CA THR A 353 12.45 -9.85 3.55
C THR A 353 11.21 -9.82 2.66
N ALA A 354 10.03 -9.66 3.28
CA ALA A 354 8.76 -9.51 2.59
C ALA A 354 7.95 -8.37 3.18
N LEU A 355 7.13 -7.74 2.34
CA LEU A 355 6.10 -6.79 2.75
C LEU A 355 4.92 -7.55 3.38
N VAL A 356 4.47 -7.14 4.57
CA VAL A 356 3.39 -7.79 5.33
C VAL A 356 2.25 -6.85 5.70
N SER A 357 2.47 -5.54 5.54
CA SER A 357 1.50 -4.48 5.84
C SER A 357 1.94 -3.17 5.20
N ASN A 358 1.13 -2.14 5.40
CA ASN A 358 1.47 -0.74 5.12
C ASN A 358 0.97 0.15 6.25
N THR A 359 1.56 1.32 6.42
CA THR A 359 1.03 2.32 7.36
C THR A 359 -0.35 2.77 6.91
N SER A 360 -1.35 2.62 7.77
CA SER A 360 -2.73 3.06 7.55
C SER A 360 -3.09 4.23 8.47
N ILE A 361 -3.02 4.04 9.77
CA ILE A 361 -3.45 5.02 10.77
C ILE A 361 -2.45 5.18 11.91
N GLY A 362 -2.56 6.29 12.61
CA GLY A 362 -1.89 6.58 13.86
C GLY A 362 -2.85 7.12 14.92
N PRO A 363 -2.36 7.46 16.13
CA PRO A 363 -3.19 8.04 17.19
C PRO A 363 -3.50 9.51 16.91
N ALA A 364 -4.73 9.93 17.20
CA ALA A 364 -5.10 11.33 17.17
C ALA A 364 -4.35 12.12 18.28
N GLY A 365 -3.78 13.27 17.93
CA GLY A 365 -3.17 14.22 18.88
C GLY A 365 -1.87 13.76 19.53
N SER A 366 -1.29 12.62 19.12
CA SER A 366 0.00 12.15 19.64
C SER A 366 0.76 11.32 18.60
N ASN A 367 2.06 11.12 18.86
CA ASN A 367 2.92 10.23 18.05
C ASN A 367 3.41 9.13 18.98
N GLY A 368 3.08 7.89 18.74
CA GLY A 368 3.55 6.81 19.62
C GLY A 368 3.39 5.43 19.04
N TRP A 369 2.47 5.27 18.14
CA TRP A 369 2.24 4.01 17.43
C TRP A 369 1.71 4.25 16.02
N LEU A 370 1.87 3.24 15.19
CA LEU A 370 1.23 3.13 13.88
C LEU A 370 0.49 1.81 13.79
N ALA A 371 -0.58 1.75 13.01
CA ALA A 371 -1.27 0.52 12.68
C ALA A 371 -1.45 0.37 11.17
N GLY A 372 -1.50 -0.90 10.73
CA GLY A 372 -1.66 -1.27 9.33
C GLY A 372 -2.40 -2.59 9.16
N PRO A 373 -3.05 -2.82 8.01
CA PRO A 373 -3.82 -4.02 7.72
C PRO A 373 -2.96 -5.27 7.69
N GLN A 374 -3.52 -6.41 8.07
CA GLN A 374 -2.94 -7.71 7.76
C GLN A 374 -3.25 -8.07 6.32
N LEU A 375 -2.23 -8.35 5.51
CA LEU A 375 -2.40 -8.62 4.08
C LEU A 375 -2.81 -10.08 3.86
N GLY A 376 -4.10 -10.34 3.92
CA GLY A 376 -4.70 -11.66 3.70
C GLY A 376 -5.18 -11.89 2.26
N ARG A 377 -6.22 -12.73 2.11
CA ARG A 377 -6.78 -13.15 0.81
C ARG A 377 -7.27 -11.99 -0.05
N GLY A 378 -7.93 -10.98 0.54
CA GLY A 378 -8.43 -9.82 -0.20
C GLY A 378 -7.28 -8.97 -0.77
N ALA A 379 -6.25 -8.74 0.02
CA ALA A 379 -5.03 -8.05 -0.41
C ALA A 379 -4.31 -8.83 -1.53
N LYS A 380 -4.24 -10.17 -1.40
CA LYS A 380 -3.71 -11.03 -2.46
C LYS A 380 -4.53 -10.92 -3.75
N ALA A 381 -5.85 -10.93 -3.65
CA ALA A 381 -6.72 -10.82 -4.82
C ALA A 381 -6.54 -9.46 -5.54
N ALA A 382 -6.36 -8.36 -4.80
CA ALA A 382 -6.05 -7.06 -5.37
C ALA A 382 -4.71 -7.08 -6.13
N HIS A 383 -3.66 -7.66 -5.53
CA HIS A 383 -2.36 -7.82 -6.16
C HIS A 383 -2.42 -8.69 -7.44
N ASP A 384 -3.07 -9.86 -7.33
CA ASP A 384 -3.20 -10.80 -8.45
C ASP A 384 -3.99 -10.20 -9.62
N MET A 385 -4.98 -9.35 -9.33
CA MET A 385 -5.78 -8.67 -10.35
C MET A 385 -4.92 -7.72 -11.18
N VAL A 386 -4.11 -6.88 -10.53
CA VAL A 386 -3.21 -5.97 -11.25
C VAL A 386 -2.16 -6.75 -12.02
N SER A 387 -1.53 -7.75 -11.38
CA SER A 387 -0.55 -8.62 -12.02
C SER A 387 -1.13 -9.34 -13.25
N LYS A 388 -2.38 -9.85 -13.16
CA LYS A 388 -3.06 -10.49 -14.29
C LYS A 388 -3.35 -9.53 -15.43
N LYS A 389 -3.79 -8.31 -15.12
CA LYS A 389 -4.12 -7.30 -16.14
C LYS A 389 -2.92 -6.94 -17.01
N TYR A 390 -1.71 -6.98 -16.46
CA TYR A 390 -0.47 -6.57 -17.11
C TYR A 390 0.49 -7.74 -17.40
N ALA A 391 -0.01 -8.96 -17.44
CA ALA A 391 0.81 -10.17 -17.59
C ALA A 391 1.37 -10.39 -19.00
N GLY A 392 0.75 -9.80 -20.02
CA GLY A 392 1.06 -10.06 -21.45
C GLY A 392 1.73 -8.93 -22.11
#